data_0c4f8b80f5eb147a964fa5865eb1eada
#
_entry.id   0c4f8b80f5eb147a964fa5865eb1eada
#
_cell.length_a   1.000
_cell.length_b   1.000
_cell.length_c   1.000
_cell.angle_alpha   90.00
_cell.angle_beta   90.00
_cell.angle_gamma   90.00
#
_symmetry.space_group_name_H-M   'P 1'
#
loop_
_entity.id
_entity.type
_entity.pdbx_description
1 polymer ?
#
loop_
_entity_poly.entity_id
_entity_poly.type
_entity_poly.pdbx_seq_one_letter_code
_entity_poly.pdbx_strand_id
1 'polypeptide(L)'
;MAYSSKFKVTAARFANVAFSNGSLPAGWLDRMSKKQPLVAPIDVKRYFVSPEESGQICMLACILGNSGEIFFPKLDEKQMLTFSVVCDRFLCALGFKKKECATDMEAKQFCATMPLDSDTYPVVYFKSDTTGEKAYEEFYVSDEKINMQRFDSLGVIEDVPSRTLAEIDTFFKQLESLFARPDFTKEEIVAAIKGFVPDFKHEEKGKNLDQKM
;
A
#
# COMPACT_ATOMS: atom_id res chain seq x y z
N MET A 1 12.21 9.70 11.94
CA MET A 1 11.10 10.64 12.20
C MET A 1 11.69 12.03 12.42
N ALA A 2 11.12 13.08 11.82
CA ALA A 2 11.55 14.46 12.14
C ALA A 2 11.10 14.79 13.56
N TYR A 3 12.04 15.08 14.45
CA TYR A 3 11.74 15.32 15.85
C TYR A 3 11.61 16.82 16.11
N SER A 4 10.47 17.26 16.62
CA SER A 4 10.28 18.63 17.09
C SER A 4 10.22 18.66 18.62
N SER A 5 11.10 19.43 19.26
CA SER A 5 11.01 19.67 20.71
C SER A 5 9.80 20.52 21.12
N LYS A 6 9.14 21.17 20.14
CA LYS A 6 7.99 22.07 20.38
C LYS A 6 6.63 21.38 20.22
N PHE A 7 6.59 20.29 19.48
CA PHE A 7 5.35 19.59 19.17
C PHE A 7 5.48 18.10 19.45
N LYS A 8 4.44 17.50 19.98
CA LYS A 8 4.32 16.05 20.03
C LYS A 8 4.11 15.54 18.60
N VAL A 9 4.99 14.64 18.14
CA VAL A 9 4.92 14.01 16.83
C VAL A 9 4.74 12.51 17.02
N THR A 10 3.63 11.99 16.53
CA THR A 10 3.33 10.56 16.50
C THR A 10 3.05 10.14 15.06
N ALA A 11 3.13 8.87 14.77
CA ALA A 11 2.79 8.33 13.46
C ALA A 11 1.86 7.12 13.59
N ALA A 12 1.20 6.79 12.48
CA ALA A 12 0.43 5.57 12.34
C ALA A 12 0.92 4.79 11.11
N ARG A 13 1.14 3.49 11.28
CA ARG A 13 1.30 2.52 10.18
C ARG A 13 0.01 1.72 10.10
N PHE A 14 -0.81 2.00 9.13
CA PHE A 14 -2.04 1.22 8.90
C PHE A 14 -1.96 0.47 7.59
N ALA A 15 -2.83 -0.52 7.46
CA ALA A 15 -2.95 -1.37 6.30
C ALA A 15 -3.48 -0.61 5.07
N ASN A 16 -3.73 -1.30 3.98
CA ASN A 16 -4.33 -0.69 2.80
C ASN A 16 -5.71 -0.15 3.15
N VAL A 17 -5.91 1.14 2.95
CA VAL A 17 -7.22 1.76 3.13
C VAL A 17 -8.09 1.39 1.94
N ALA A 18 -9.15 0.63 2.22
CA ALA A 18 -10.05 0.15 1.17
C ALA A 18 -10.70 1.32 0.41
N PHE A 19 -10.71 1.24 -0.92
CA PHE A 19 -11.25 2.25 -1.83
C PHE A 19 -10.65 3.65 -1.70
N SER A 20 -9.47 3.78 -1.10
CA SER A 20 -8.74 5.05 -1.12
C SER A 20 -8.33 5.43 -2.54
N ASN A 21 -8.13 6.73 -2.77
CA ASN A 21 -7.72 7.23 -4.08
C ASN A 21 -6.40 6.57 -4.54
N GLY A 22 -6.39 6.08 -5.80
CA GLY A 22 -5.26 5.33 -6.37
C GLY A 22 -5.15 3.88 -5.89
N SER A 23 -6.07 3.38 -5.05
CA SER A 23 -6.10 1.96 -4.68
C SER A 23 -6.68 1.09 -5.81
N LEU A 24 -6.24 -0.17 -5.87
CA LEU A 24 -6.76 -1.12 -6.85
C LEU A 24 -8.29 -1.31 -6.75
N PRO A 25 -8.92 -1.41 -5.55
CA PRO A 25 -10.38 -1.44 -5.44
C PRO A 25 -11.09 -0.18 -5.95
N ALA A 26 -10.51 1.01 -5.77
CA ALA A 26 -11.06 2.23 -6.38
C ALA A 26 -10.95 2.19 -7.91
N GLY A 27 -9.84 1.65 -8.43
CA GLY A 27 -9.67 1.42 -9.86
C GLY A 27 -10.70 0.46 -10.45
N TRP A 28 -11.21 -0.51 -9.67
CA TRP A 28 -12.29 -1.39 -10.15
C TRP A 28 -13.60 -0.63 -10.38
N LEU A 29 -13.94 0.32 -9.50
CA LEU A 29 -15.13 1.18 -9.71
C LEU A 29 -15.00 2.01 -10.98
N ASP A 30 -13.83 2.60 -11.21
CA ASP A 30 -13.55 3.37 -12.43
C ASP A 30 -13.62 2.48 -13.68
N ARG A 31 -13.03 1.28 -13.64
CA ARG A 31 -13.11 0.30 -14.74
C ARG A 31 -14.54 -0.12 -15.04
N MET A 32 -15.35 -0.39 -14.02
CA MET A 32 -16.77 -0.76 -14.20
C MET A 32 -17.55 0.38 -14.83
N SER A 33 -17.32 1.63 -14.42
CA SER A 33 -17.99 2.80 -15.03
C SER A 33 -17.66 2.97 -16.52
N LYS A 34 -16.47 2.51 -16.92
CA LYS A 34 -16.00 2.52 -18.32
C LYS A 34 -16.27 1.22 -19.07
N LYS A 35 -17.01 0.27 -18.47
CA LYS A 35 -17.23 -1.08 -19.02
C LYS A 35 -15.92 -1.79 -19.39
N GLN A 36 -14.94 -1.73 -18.51
CA GLN A 36 -13.66 -2.41 -18.66
C GLN A 36 -13.57 -3.60 -17.71
N PRO A 37 -12.87 -4.69 -18.09
CA PRO A 37 -12.72 -5.85 -17.23
C PRO A 37 -11.94 -5.52 -15.96
N LEU A 38 -12.25 -6.22 -14.86
CA LEU A 38 -11.46 -6.13 -13.64
C LEU A 38 -10.20 -6.95 -13.76
N VAL A 39 -9.16 -6.52 -13.03
CA VAL A 39 -7.89 -7.23 -12.94
C VAL A 39 -7.47 -7.32 -11.47
N ALA A 40 -6.93 -8.47 -11.05
CA ALA A 40 -6.48 -8.64 -9.68
C ALA A 40 -5.29 -9.62 -9.57
N PRO A 41 -4.23 -9.28 -8.81
CA PRO A 41 -3.15 -10.21 -8.53
C PRO A 41 -3.60 -11.32 -7.55
N ILE A 42 -3.10 -12.54 -7.78
CA ILE A 42 -3.41 -13.72 -6.98
C ILE A 42 -2.40 -14.01 -5.87
N ASP A 43 -1.23 -13.44 -5.95
CA ASP A 43 -0.05 -13.73 -5.12
C ASP A 43 0.32 -12.59 -4.17
N VAL A 44 -0.42 -11.49 -4.20
CA VAL A 44 -0.23 -10.35 -3.31
C VAL A 44 -1.29 -10.36 -2.22
N LYS A 45 -0.85 -10.46 -0.97
CA LYS A 45 -1.71 -10.45 0.23
C LYS A 45 -1.59 -9.12 0.96
N ARG A 46 -2.71 -8.58 1.40
CA ARG A 46 -2.78 -7.34 2.16
C ARG A 46 -3.79 -7.42 3.31
N TYR A 47 -3.54 -6.64 4.34
CA TYR A 47 -4.59 -6.27 5.28
C TYR A 47 -5.35 -5.07 4.71
N PHE A 48 -6.63 -4.99 5.04
CA PHE A 48 -7.46 -3.86 4.67
C PHE A 48 -8.09 -3.25 5.91
N VAL A 49 -8.16 -1.93 5.93
CA VAL A 49 -8.88 -1.13 6.91
C VAL A 49 -9.84 -0.19 6.19
N SER A 50 -10.90 0.21 6.87
CA SER A 50 -11.78 1.26 6.35
C SER A 50 -11.14 2.64 6.48
N PRO A 51 -11.61 3.67 5.75
CA PRO A 51 -11.21 5.05 5.97
C PRO A 51 -11.44 5.52 7.41
N GLU A 52 -12.53 5.10 8.04
CA GLU A 52 -12.85 5.41 9.44
C GLU A 52 -11.83 4.79 10.40
N GLU A 53 -11.50 3.51 10.24
CA GLU A 53 -10.50 2.84 11.07
C GLU A 53 -9.13 3.51 10.94
N SER A 54 -8.71 3.86 9.72
CA SER A 54 -7.44 4.55 9.50
C SER A 54 -7.41 5.92 10.19
N GLY A 55 -8.51 6.68 10.11
CA GLY A 55 -8.68 7.94 10.81
C GLY A 55 -8.66 7.80 12.34
N GLN A 56 -9.31 6.75 12.85
CA GLN A 56 -9.32 6.44 14.29
C GLN A 56 -7.92 6.09 14.80
N ILE A 57 -7.15 5.30 14.07
CA ILE A 57 -5.75 4.98 14.44
C ILE A 57 -4.92 6.26 14.50
N CYS A 58 -5.04 7.16 13.52
CA CYS A 58 -4.34 8.45 13.51
C CYS A 58 -4.74 9.32 14.71
N MET A 59 -6.02 9.41 15.03
CA MET A 59 -6.51 10.17 16.19
C MET A 59 -5.99 9.57 17.50
N LEU A 60 -6.04 8.26 17.67
CA LEU A 60 -5.53 7.58 18.86
C LEU A 60 -4.02 7.79 19.03
N ALA A 61 -3.25 7.68 17.93
CA ALA A 61 -1.83 8.00 17.95
C ALA A 61 -1.56 9.45 18.37
N CYS A 62 -2.34 10.40 17.86
CA CYS A 62 -2.22 11.81 18.21
C CYS A 62 -2.55 12.09 19.69
N ILE A 63 -3.60 11.49 20.22
CA ILE A 63 -4.10 11.78 21.58
C ILE A 63 -3.29 11.03 22.63
N LEU A 64 -3.09 9.72 22.43
CA LEU A 64 -2.56 8.79 23.43
C LEU A 64 -1.08 8.48 23.27
N GLY A 65 -0.49 8.80 22.12
CA GLY A 65 0.91 8.54 21.84
C GLY A 65 1.85 9.52 22.53
N ASN A 66 3.08 9.07 22.80
CA ASN A 66 4.21 9.91 23.14
C ASN A 66 4.99 10.31 21.87
N SER A 67 5.77 11.40 21.97
CA SER A 67 6.57 11.84 20.82
C SER A 67 7.54 10.74 20.37
N GLY A 68 7.55 10.45 19.07
CA GLY A 68 8.38 9.41 18.48
C GLY A 68 7.71 8.03 18.38
N GLU A 69 6.55 7.81 18.96
CA GLU A 69 5.84 6.54 18.85
C GLU A 69 5.11 6.38 17.52
N ILE A 70 5.04 5.11 17.05
CA ILE A 70 4.30 4.72 15.85
C ILE A 70 3.26 3.68 16.24
N PHE A 71 2.00 3.97 15.96
CA PHE A 71 0.88 3.08 16.22
C PHE A 71 0.57 2.21 15.01
N PHE A 72 0.20 0.96 15.23
CA PHE A 72 -0.23 0.05 14.17
C PHE A 72 -1.35 -0.89 14.64
N PRO A 73 -2.24 -1.37 13.76
CA PRO A 73 -3.30 -2.29 14.13
C PRO A 73 -2.73 -3.68 14.41
N LYS A 74 -3.24 -4.35 15.43
CA LYS A 74 -2.98 -5.77 15.69
C LYS A 74 -3.90 -6.60 14.82
N LEU A 75 -3.41 -7.01 13.66
CA LEU A 75 -4.15 -7.86 12.72
C LEU A 75 -3.52 -9.26 12.68
N ASP A 76 -4.38 -10.28 12.70
CA ASP A 76 -3.96 -11.68 12.56
C ASP A 76 -3.65 -11.98 11.09
N GLU A 77 -2.65 -12.82 10.80
CA GLU A 77 -2.32 -13.25 9.42
C GLU A 77 -3.52 -13.82 8.66
N LYS A 78 -4.47 -14.44 9.36
CA LYS A 78 -5.71 -14.96 8.78
C LYS A 78 -6.62 -13.86 8.20
N GLN A 79 -6.42 -12.61 8.60
CA GLN A 79 -7.16 -11.45 8.08
C GLN A 79 -6.54 -10.89 6.79
N MET A 80 -5.33 -11.37 6.43
CA MET A 80 -4.74 -11.03 5.13
C MET A 80 -5.52 -11.67 3.99
N LEU A 81 -5.88 -10.86 3.00
CA LEU A 81 -6.60 -11.30 1.82
C LEU A 81 -5.76 -11.04 0.56
N THR A 82 -5.84 -11.95 -0.41
CA THR A 82 -5.34 -11.65 -1.75
C THR A 82 -6.29 -10.68 -2.45
N PHE A 83 -5.77 -9.88 -3.36
CA PHE A 83 -6.63 -8.99 -4.16
C PHE A 83 -7.65 -9.76 -4.99
N SER A 84 -7.36 -10.98 -5.41
CA SER A 84 -8.33 -11.84 -6.10
C SER A 84 -9.54 -12.16 -5.21
N VAL A 85 -9.31 -12.50 -3.93
CA VAL A 85 -10.40 -12.74 -2.97
C VAL A 85 -11.20 -11.45 -2.70
N VAL A 86 -10.52 -10.31 -2.61
CA VAL A 86 -11.19 -9.01 -2.43
C VAL A 86 -12.04 -8.67 -3.67
N CYS A 87 -11.54 -8.94 -4.87
CA CYS A 87 -12.26 -8.75 -6.12
C CYS A 87 -13.51 -9.63 -6.19
N ASP A 88 -13.42 -10.91 -5.80
CA ASP A 88 -14.56 -11.81 -5.74
C ASP A 88 -15.65 -11.30 -4.78
N ARG A 89 -15.24 -10.85 -3.59
CA ARG A 89 -16.15 -10.27 -2.60
C ARG A 89 -16.78 -8.96 -3.09
N PHE A 90 -16.01 -8.13 -3.77
CA PHE A 90 -16.49 -6.88 -4.37
C PHE A 90 -17.55 -7.13 -5.41
N LEU A 91 -17.33 -8.04 -6.37
CA LEU A 91 -18.33 -8.40 -7.37
C LEU A 91 -19.59 -8.99 -6.74
N CYS A 92 -19.41 -9.91 -5.78
CA CYS A 92 -20.54 -10.50 -5.05
C CYS A 92 -21.37 -9.43 -4.31
N ALA A 93 -20.73 -8.47 -3.66
CA ALA A 93 -21.41 -7.37 -2.96
C ALA A 93 -22.22 -6.46 -3.91
N LEU A 94 -21.78 -6.34 -5.17
CA LEU A 94 -22.51 -5.62 -6.21
C LEU A 94 -23.57 -6.48 -6.94
N GLY A 95 -23.73 -7.75 -6.55
CA GLY A 95 -24.70 -8.67 -7.16
C GLY A 95 -24.22 -9.34 -8.44
N PHE A 96 -22.93 -9.22 -8.78
CA PHE A 96 -22.35 -9.84 -9.97
C PHE A 96 -21.77 -11.23 -9.67
N LYS A 97 -21.98 -12.15 -10.61
CA LYS A 97 -21.20 -13.37 -10.75
C LYS A 97 -19.91 -13.05 -11.49
N LYS A 98 -18.79 -13.61 -11.06
CA LYS A 98 -17.55 -13.45 -11.81
C LYS A 98 -17.50 -14.35 -13.04
N LYS A 99 -16.96 -13.83 -14.14
CA LYS A 99 -16.47 -14.62 -15.26
C LYS A 99 -14.95 -14.47 -15.31
N GLU A 100 -14.24 -15.51 -14.91
CA GLU A 100 -12.78 -15.54 -15.04
C GLU A 100 -12.41 -15.72 -16.50
N CYS A 101 -11.57 -14.82 -17.02
CA CYS A 101 -11.05 -14.82 -18.38
C CYS A 101 -9.56 -15.12 -18.35
N ALA A 102 -9.10 -15.92 -19.31
CA ALA A 102 -7.69 -16.31 -19.39
C ALA A 102 -6.78 -15.16 -19.89
N THR A 103 -7.33 -14.21 -20.65
CA THR A 103 -6.59 -13.10 -21.25
C THR A 103 -7.37 -11.79 -21.18
N ASP A 104 -6.65 -10.68 -21.21
CA ASP A 104 -7.21 -9.32 -21.31
C ASP A 104 -8.09 -9.16 -22.57
N MET A 105 -7.70 -9.81 -23.67
CA MET A 105 -8.44 -9.73 -24.93
C MET A 105 -9.81 -10.40 -24.79
N GLU A 106 -9.86 -11.61 -24.23
CA GLU A 106 -11.11 -12.30 -23.95
C GLU A 106 -12.04 -11.47 -23.05
N ALA A 107 -11.46 -10.91 -21.97
CA ALA A 107 -12.23 -10.10 -21.02
C ALA A 107 -12.77 -8.81 -21.66
N LYS A 108 -12.00 -8.14 -22.50
CA LYS A 108 -12.43 -6.95 -23.26
C LYS A 108 -13.51 -7.28 -24.27
N GLN A 109 -13.40 -8.41 -24.98
CA GLN A 109 -14.44 -8.87 -25.90
C GLN A 109 -15.74 -9.17 -25.17
N PHE A 110 -15.66 -9.81 -24.00
CA PHE A 110 -16.84 -10.04 -23.17
C PHE A 110 -17.48 -8.72 -22.74
N CYS A 111 -16.73 -7.74 -22.25
CA CYS A 111 -17.24 -6.42 -21.89
C CYS A 111 -17.95 -5.72 -23.08
N ALA A 112 -17.39 -5.85 -24.30
CA ALA A 112 -17.93 -5.21 -25.49
C ALA A 112 -19.32 -5.80 -25.91
N THR A 113 -19.56 -7.06 -25.60
CA THR A 113 -20.79 -7.79 -25.95
C THR A 113 -21.74 -8.02 -24.77
N MET A 114 -21.35 -7.65 -23.58
CA MET A 114 -22.08 -7.86 -22.33
C MET A 114 -23.38 -7.05 -22.34
N PRO A 115 -24.53 -7.68 -22.12
CA PRO A 115 -25.83 -7.01 -21.96
C PRO A 115 -25.81 -6.01 -20.80
N LEU A 116 -26.65 -4.98 -20.86
CA LEU A 116 -26.72 -3.97 -19.78
C LEU A 116 -27.29 -4.54 -18.47
N ASP A 117 -28.09 -5.57 -18.55
CA ASP A 117 -28.69 -6.29 -17.43
C ASP A 117 -27.96 -7.58 -17.05
N SER A 118 -26.68 -7.71 -17.49
CA SER A 118 -25.85 -8.86 -17.16
C SER A 118 -25.63 -8.95 -15.65
N ASP A 119 -25.84 -10.14 -15.09
CA ASP A 119 -25.48 -10.48 -13.70
C ASP A 119 -24.03 -10.99 -13.58
N THR A 120 -23.27 -10.93 -14.67
CA THR A 120 -21.92 -11.52 -14.77
C THR A 120 -20.93 -10.47 -15.22
N TYR A 121 -19.77 -10.41 -14.55
CA TYR A 121 -18.71 -9.43 -14.86
C TYR A 121 -17.34 -10.11 -15.09
N PRO A 122 -16.57 -9.71 -16.13
CA PRO A 122 -15.31 -10.36 -16.47
C PRO A 122 -14.17 -9.89 -15.59
N VAL A 123 -13.34 -10.86 -15.18
CA VAL A 123 -12.15 -10.66 -14.35
C VAL A 123 -10.97 -11.40 -14.96
N VAL A 124 -9.79 -10.79 -14.91
CA VAL A 124 -8.51 -11.42 -15.25
C VAL A 124 -7.64 -11.48 -14.00
N TYR A 125 -7.22 -12.68 -13.63
CA TYR A 125 -6.26 -12.88 -12.55
C TYR A 125 -4.85 -13.06 -13.10
N PHE A 126 -3.87 -12.47 -12.41
CA PHE A 126 -2.47 -12.52 -12.83
C PHE A 126 -1.54 -12.65 -11.62
N LYS A 127 -0.29 -13.05 -11.85
CA LYS A 127 0.78 -12.96 -10.86
C LYS A 127 1.43 -11.59 -10.93
N SER A 128 1.70 -10.97 -9.78
CA SER A 128 2.34 -9.66 -9.75
C SER A 128 3.78 -9.73 -10.27
N ASP A 129 4.09 -8.83 -11.19
CA ASP A 129 5.42 -8.58 -11.72
C ASP A 129 5.85 -7.11 -11.48
N THR A 130 5.19 -6.43 -10.51
CA THR A 130 5.44 -5.04 -10.18
C THR A 130 6.72 -4.89 -9.37
N THR A 131 7.55 -3.91 -9.75
CA THR A 131 8.77 -3.54 -9.04
C THR A 131 8.45 -3.05 -7.63
N GLY A 132 9.20 -3.56 -6.64
CA GLY A 132 9.09 -3.14 -5.24
C GLY A 132 7.85 -3.61 -4.49
N GLU A 133 6.98 -4.42 -5.12
CA GLU A 133 5.80 -4.95 -4.44
C GLU A 133 6.18 -6.13 -3.54
N LYS A 134 5.89 -5.98 -2.23
CA LYS A 134 6.03 -7.08 -1.26
C LYS A 134 4.90 -8.09 -1.42
N ALA A 135 5.20 -9.37 -1.24
CA ALA A 135 4.18 -10.44 -1.28
C ALA A 135 3.16 -10.32 -0.15
N TYR A 136 3.57 -9.81 1.00
CA TYR A 136 2.73 -9.61 2.19
C TYR A 136 3.12 -8.33 2.93
N GLU A 137 2.22 -7.84 3.77
CA GLU A 137 2.37 -6.62 4.55
C GLU A 137 3.00 -6.90 5.91
N GLU A 138 3.89 -6.01 6.36
CA GLU A 138 4.50 -6.04 7.69
C GLU A 138 4.32 -4.67 8.35
N PHE A 139 3.86 -4.67 9.61
CA PHE A 139 3.69 -3.41 10.37
C PHE A 139 4.96 -3.00 11.11
N TYR A 140 5.87 -3.92 11.34
CA TYR A 140 7.12 -3.70 12.07
C TYR A 140 8.20 -4.67 11.60
N VAL A 141 9.44 -4.34 11.90
CA VAL A 141 10.62 -5.18 11.66
C VAL A 141 11.20 -5.70 12.97
N SER A 142 12.03 -6.73 12.88
CA SER A 142 12.59 -7.43 14.06
C SER A 142 13.34 -6.53 15.04
N ASP A 143 13.93 -5.45 14.54
CA ASP A 143 14.80 -4.54 15.32
C ASP A 143 14.02 -3.40 15.99
N GLU A 144 12.72 -3.28 15.72
CA GLU A 144 11.86 -2.29 16.35
C GLU A 144 11.38 -2.78 17.72
N LYS A 145 11.44 -1.90 18.72
CA LYS A 145 10.93 -2.18 20.07
C LYS A 145 9.41 -2.02 20.07
N ILE A 146 8.72 -3.13 20.24
CA ILE A 146 7.27 -3.21 20.12
C ILE A 146 6.62 -3.39 21.48
N ASN A 147 5.62 -2.57 21.78
CA ASN A 147 4.73 -2.74 22.93
C ASN A 147 3.37 -3.24 22.45
N MET A 148 3.09 -4.53 22.69
CA MET A 148 1.81 -5.18 22.36
C MET A 148 0.83 -5.20 23.53
N GLN A 149 1.21 -4.67 24.70
CA GLN A 149 0.39 -4.80 25.93
C GLN A 149 -0.39 -3.53 26.25
N ARG A 150 -0.01 -2.39 25.63
CA ARG A 150 -0.57 -1.08 25.99
C ARG A 150 -2.03 -0.89 25.58
N PHE A 151 -2.44 -1.49 24.46
CA PHE A 151 -3.81 -1.42 23.95
C PHE A 151 -4.26 -2.79 23.45
N ASP A 152 -5.54 -3.07 23.48
CA ASP A 152 -6.08 -4.35 23.02
C ASP A 152 -5.95 -4.55 21.51
N SER A 153 -6.29 -3.53 20.72
CA SER A 153 -6.36 -3.61 19.26
C SER A 153 -5.19 -2.94 18.53
N LEU A 154 -4.31 -2.25 19.24
CA LEU A 154 -3.17 -1.53 18.67
C LEU A 154 -1.85 -1.94 19.30
N GLY A 155 -0.84 -2.12 18.46
CA GLY A 155 0.56 -2.17 18.86
C GLY A 155 1.21 -0.79 18.76
N VAL A 156 2.28 -0.58 19.53
CA VAL A 156 3.05 0.65 19.52
C VAL A 156 4.52 0.32 19.31
N ILE A 157 5.14 0.96 18.34
CA ILE A 157 6.59 0.93 18.19
C ILE A 157 7.14 2.09 19.02
N GLU A 158 7.98 1.74 19.97
CA GLU A 158 8.65 2.66 20.90
C GLU A 158 10.11 2.90 20.47
N ASP A 159 10.72 3.96 20.97
CA ASP A 159 12.16 4.25 20.78
C ASP A 159 12.59 4.28 19.30
N VAL A 160 11.75 4.84 18.42
CA VAL A 160 12.07 4.96 17.00
C VAL A 160 13.33 5.80 16.81
N PRO A 161 14.36 5.32 16.08
CA PRO A 161 15.58 6.06 15.83
C PRO A 161 15.29 7.45 15.26
N SER A 162 15.85 8.47 15.90
CA SER A 162 15.74 9.86 15.44
C SER A 162 16.95 10.24 14.60
N ARG A 163 16.73 11.07 13.60
CA ARG A 163 17.79 11.73 12.82
C ARG A 163 17.88 13.19 13.23
N THR A 164 19.08 13.74 13.25
CA THR A 164 19.28 15.16 13.45
C THR A 164 18.80 15.96 12.23
N LEU A 165 18.41 17.21 12.43
CA LEU A 165 18.08 18.10 11.32
C LEU A 165 19.22 18.22 10.31
N ALA A 166 20.48 18.26 10.79
CA ALA A 166 21.65 18.33 9.93
C ALA A 166 21.80 17.10 9.01
N GLU A 167 21.51 15.89 9.51
CA GLU A 167 21.51 14.67 8.70
C GLU A 167 20.42 14.71 7.64
N ILE A 168 19.23 15.18 8.02
CA ILE A 168 18.08 15.32 7.12
C ILE A 168 18.39 16.36 6.03
N ASP A 169 18.89 17.54 6.41
CA ASP A 169 19.26 18.59 5.46
C ASP A 169 20.37 18.14 4.49
N THR A 170 21.33 17.37 4.99
CA THR A 170 22.40 16.81 4.15
C THR A 170 21.82 15.85 3.11
N PHE A 171 20.91 14.98 3.51
CA PHE A 171 20.24 14.06 2.60
C PHE A 171 19.41 14.79 1.55
N PHE A 172 18.62 15.80 1.93
CA PHE A 172 17.84 16.59 0.97
C PHE A 172 18.75 17.34 -0.02
N LYS A 173 19.84 17.95 0.42
CA LYS A 173 20.81 18.60 -0.46
C LYS A 173 21.46 17.61 -1.44
N GLN A 174 21.71 16.38 -1.00
CA GLN A 174 22.19 15.32 -1.89
C GLN A 174 21.16 15.00 -2.97
N LEU A 175 19.87 14.84 -2.63
CA LEU A 175 18.82 14.62 -3.59
C LEU A 175 18.61 15.80 -4.52
N GLU A 176 18.60 17.03 -4.02
CA GLU A 176 18.51 18.25 -4.82
C GLU A 176 19.64 18.33 -5.85
N SER A 177 20.88 18.04 -5.42
CA SER A 177 22.05 18.03 -6.32
C SER A 177 21.93 16.94 -7.38
N LEU A 178 21.36 15.79 -7.02
CA LEU A 178 21.13 14.69 -7.94
C LEU A 178 20.07 15.07 -9.01
N PHE A 179 18.94 15.62 -8.57
CA PHE A 179 17.85 16.02 -9.47
C PHE A 179 18.16 17.26 -10.32
N ALA A 180 19.14 18.07 -9.93
CA ALA A 180 19.60 19.20 -10.74
C ALA A 180 20.36 18.76 -12.01
N ARG A 181 20.80 17.51 -12.09
CA ARG A 181 21.45 16.95 -13.27
C ARG A 181 20.40 16.37 -14.22
N PRO A 182 20.52 16.59 -15.54
CA PRO A 182 19.57 16.02 -16.52
C PRO A 182 19.75 14.51 -16.75
N ASP A 183 20.86 13.94 -16.33
CA ASP A 183 21.32 12.56 -16.61
C ASP A 183 21.33 11.67 -15.37
N PHE A 184 20.64 12.07 -14.29
CA PHE A 184 20.58 11.21 -13.09
C PHE A 184 19.87 9.88 -13.38
N THR A 185 20.29 8.82 -12.71
CA THR A 185 19.74 7.49 -12.89
C THR A 185 18.92 7.04 -11.69
N LYS A 186 18.08 6.04 -11.90
CA LYS A 186 17.30 5.40 -10.83
C LYS A 186 18.21 4.76 -9.78
N GLU A 187 19.31 4.16 -10.24
CA GLU A 187 20.30 3.50 -9.36
C GLU A 187 20.95 4.51 -8.41
N GLU A 188 21.24 5.73 -8.87
CA GLU A 188 21.78 6.79 -8.01
C GLU A 188 20.79 7.22 -6.95
N ILE A 189 19.49 7.33 -7.29
CA ILE A 189 18.42 7.63 -6.32
C ILE A 189 18.33 6.50 -5.28
N VAL A 190 18.30 5.25 -5.73
CA VAL A 190 18.25 4.08 -4.84
C VAL A 190 19.47 4.03 -3.92
N ALA A 191 20.67 4.34 -4.43
CA ALA A 191 21.89 4.39 -3.65
C ALA A 191 21.84 5.51 -2.57
N ALA A 192 21.35 6.70 -2.93
CA ALA A 192 21.16 7.80 -1.98
C ALA A 192 20.17 7.43 -0.87
N ILE A 193 19.04 6.81 -1.23
CA ILE A 193 18.04 6.34 -0.25
C ILE A 193 18.63 5.26 0.66
N LYS A 194 19.36 4.28 0.12
CA LYS A 194 20.02 3.23 0.92
C LYS A 194 21.07 3.78 1.89
N GLY A 195 21.78 4.82 1.48
CA GLY A 195 22.73 5.52 2.37
C GLY A 195 22.05 6.17 3.56
N PHE A 196 20.83 6.66 3.40
CA PHE A 196 20.05 7.31 4.45
C PHE A 196 19.18 6.32 5.23
N VAL A 197 18.64 5.29 4.56
CA VAL A 197 17.81 4.21 5.12
C VAL A 197 18.49 2.87 4.83
N PRO A 198 19.40 2.37 5.68
CA PRO A 198 20.21 1.17 5.40
C PRO A 198 19.39 -0.07 5.10
N ASP A 199 18.21 -0.22 5.71
CA ASP A 199 17.33 -1.37 5.54
C ASP A 199 16.41 -1.26 4.31
N PHE A 200 16.57 -0.21 3.50
CA PHE A 200 15.78 -0.03 2.29
C PHE A 200 16.12 -1.12 1.26
N LYS A 201 15.16 -2.03 1.05
CA LYS A 201 15.26 -3.11 0.05
C LYS A 201 14.54 -2.67 -1.22
N HIS A 202 15.27 -2.62 -2.32
CA HIS A 202 14.71 -2.34 -3.64
C HIS A 202 14.96 -3.54 -4.55
N GLU A 203 13.88 -4.09 -5.11
CA GLU A 203 13.92 -5.14 -6.14
C GLU A 203 13.39 -4.56 -7.45
N GLU A 204 14.23 -4.56 -8.49
CA GLU A 204 13.85 -4.09 -9.81
C GLU A 204 13.25 -5.24 -10.62
N LYS A 205 12.00 -5.08 -11.07
CA LYS A 205 11.30 -6.04 -11.94
C LYS A 205 10.96 -5.46 -13.33
N GLY A 206 11.36 -4.21 -13.57
CA GLY A 206 11.20 -3.55 -14.87
C GLY A 206 9.79 -3.09 -15.22
N LYS A 207 8.81 -3.24 -14.32
CA LYS A 207 7.43 -2.76 -14.52
C LYS A 207 6.98 -1.89 -13.37
N ASN A 208 6.32 -0.80 -13.70
CA ASN A 208 5.73 0.13 -12.74
C ASN A 208 4.24 -0.18 -12.53
N LEU A 209 3.72 0.20 -11.35
CA LEU A 209 2.31 0.04 -11.01
C LEU A 209 1.42 0.82 -12.00
N ASP A 210 1.82 2.02 -12.41
CA ASP A 210 1.07 2.88 -13.33
C ASP A 210 0.88 2.27 -14.73
N GLN A 211 1.70 1.30 -15.12
CA GLN A 211 1.55 0.61 -16.41
C GLN A 211 0.42 -0.44 -16.40
N LYS A 212 -0.15 -0.74 -15.23
CA LYS A 212 -1.21 -1.75 -15.06
C LYS A 212 -2.54 -1.16 -14.60
N MET A 213 -2.54 0.11 -14.22
CA MET A 213 -3.75 0.87 -13.92
C MET A 213 -4.22 1.59 -15.20
#